data_8b24cd5ceb190c49da1faa9409b0eb4e
#
_entry.id   8b24cd5ceb190c49da1faa9409b0eb4e
#
_cell.length_a   1.000
_cell.length_b   1.000
_cell.length_c   1.000
_cell.angle_alpha   90.00
_cell.angle_beta   90.00
_cell.angle_gamma   90.00
#
_symmetry.space_group_name_H-M   'P 1'
#
loop_
_entity.id
_entity.type
_entity.pdbx_description
1 polymer ?
#
loop_
_entity_poly.entity_id
_entity_poly.type
_entity_poly.pdbx_seq_one_letter_code
_entity_poly.pdbx_strand_id
1 'polypeptide(L)'
;MSKASARHILVKTEEECNALKQQIEEGADFADVAKEHSTCPSGRKGGELGTFGPGQMVKEFDEVVFNGEINTVLGPVKTQFGYHLLEVTSRED
;
A
#
# COMPACT_ATOMS: atom_id res chain seq x y z
N MET A 1 3.93 -6.14 21.34
CA MET A 1 4.38 -6.58 20.00
C MET A 1 3.84 -5.63 18.95
N SER A 2 4.68 -5.32 17.97
CA SER A 2 4.28 -4.41 16.91
C SER A 2 3.29 -5.07 15.95
N LYS A 3 2.24 -4.36 15.60
CA LYS A 3 1.27 -4.79 14.59
C LYS A 3 0.84 -3.57 13.79
N ALA A 4 0.48 -3.81 12.53
CA ALA A 4 -0.02 -2.75 11.68
C ALA A 4 -1.14 -3.27 10.81
N SER A 5 -2.02 -2.38 10.42
CA SER A 5 -3.03 -2.64 9.39
C SER A 5 -2.71 -1.71 8.23
N ALA A 6 -2.75 -2.23 7.02
CA ALA A 6 -2.40 -1.47 5.85
C ALA A 6 -3.19 -1.94 4.64
N ARG A 7 -3.16 -1.13 3.58
CA ARG A 7 -3.71 -1.49 2.29
C ARG A 7 -2.72 -1.08 1.21
N HIS A 8 -2.78 -1.73 0.05
CA HIS A 8 -1.83 -1.47 -1.02
C HIS A 8 -2.48 -1.54 -2.39
N ILE A 9 -1.76 -0.98 -3.37
CA ILE A 9 -2.12 -1.06 -4.78
C ILE A 9 -0.89 -1.57 -5.51
N LEU A 10 -1.04 -2.62 -6.31
CA LEU A 10 0.05 -3.17 -7.11
C LEU A 10 -0.17 -2.85 -8.58
N VAL A 11 0.83 -2.23 -9.23
CA VAL A 11 0.80 -1.93 -10.65
C VAL A 11 2.14 -2.34 -11.27
N LYS A 12 2.20 -2.36 -12.60
CA LYS A 12 3.36 -2.88 -13.32
C LYS A 12 4.48 -1.87 -13.52
N THR A 13 4.17 -0.58 -13.54
CA THR A 13 5.17 0.45 -13.85
C THR A 13 5.19 1.54 -12.79
N GLU A 14 6.36 2.15 -12.63
CA GLU A 14 6.52 3.26 -11.72
C GLU A 14 5.69 4.47 -12.14
N GLU A 15 5.59 4.70 -13.45
CA GLU A 15 4.82 5.82 -13.98
C GLU A 15 3.36 5.71 -13.58
N GLU A 16 2.78 4.53 -13.73
CA GLU A 16 1.39 4.29 -13.32
C GLU A 16 1.24 4.48 -11.82
N CYS A 17 2.18 3.94 -11.06
CA CYS A 17 2.18 4.06 -9.61
C CYS A 17 2.19 5.53 -9.17
N ASN A 18 3.05 6.34 -9.77
CA ASN A 18 3.13 7.77 -9.47
C ASN A 18 1.85 8.52 -9.85
N ALA A 19 1.25 8.17 -10.99
CA ALA A 19 0.01 8.78 -11.43
C ALA A 19 -1.13 8.50 -10.46
N LEU A 20 -1.23 7.26 -9.98
CA LEU A 20 -2.25 6.88 -9.00
C LEU A 20 -2.02 7.54 -7.65
N LYS A 21 -0.76 7.65 -7.23
CA LYS A 21 -0.42 8.35 -6.00
C LYS A 21 -0.88 9.80 -6.05
N GLN A 22 -0.65 10.46 -7.17
CA GLN A 22 -1.09 11.84 -7.35
C GLN A 22 -2.60 11.96 -7.26
N GLN A 23 -3.34 11.04 -7.89
CA GLN A 23 -4.80 11.05 -7.81
C GLN A 23 -5.29 10.93 -6.38
N ILE A 24 -4.68 10.05 -5.60
CA ILE A 24 -5.04 9.86 -4.19
C ILE A 24 -4.73 11.11 -3.38
N GLU A 25 -3.58 11.72 -3.62
CA GLU A 25 -3.19 12.96 -2.93
C GLU A 25 -4.12 14.12 -3.27
N GLU A 26 -4.75 14.07 -4.44
CA GLU A 26 -5.71 15.09 -4.88
C GLU A 26 -7.14 14.81 -4.42
N GLY A 27 -7.36 13.73 -3.69
CA GLY A 27 -8.64 13.43 -3.09
C GLY A 27 -9.32 12.15 -3.55
N ALA A 28 -8.75 11.39 -4.47
CA ALA A 28 -9.32 10.11 -4.87
C ALA A 28 -9.27 9.11 -3.71
N ASP A 29 -10.30 8.26 -3.60
CA ASP A 29 -10.36 7.27 -2.54
C ASP A 29 -9.41 6.12 -2.84
N PHE A 30 -8.53 5.80 -1.89
CA PHE A 30 -7.54 4.73 -2.05
C PHE A 30 -8.20 3.39 -2.41
N ALA A 31 -9.27 3.04 -1.72
CA ALA A 31 -9.96 1.77 -1.96
C ALA A 31 -10.53 1.69 -3.39
N ASP A 32 -11.10 2.78 -3.89
CA ASP A 32 -11.64 2.82 -5.25
C ASP A 32 -10.53 2.69 -6.29
N VAL A 33 -9.41 3.38 -6.08
CA VAL A 33 -8.25 3.28 -6.97
C VAL A 33 -7.71 1.86 -6.97
N ALA A 34 -7.64 1.21 -5.79
CA ALA A 34 -7.19 -0.17 -5.69
C ALA A 34 -8.11 -1.13 -6.46
N LYS A 35 -9.42 -0.97 -6.32
CA LYS A 35 -10.39 -1.82 -7.02
C LYS A 35 -10.28 -1.69 -8.53
N GLU A 36 -9.97 -0.49 -9.00
CA GLU A 36 -9.93 -0.19 -10.43
C GLU A 36 -8.60 -0.56 -11.08
N HIS A 37 -7.50 -0.37 -10.38
CA HIS A 37 -6.16 -0.44 -10.99
C HIS A 37 -5.24 -1.53 -10.43
N SER A 38 -5.45 -1.99 -9.20
CA SER A 38 -4.53 -2.96 -8.60
C SER A 38 -4.59 -4.30 -9.32
N THR A 39 -3.43 -4.87 -9.64
CA THR A 39 -3.35 -6.20 -10.24
C THR A 39 -3.35 -7.30 -9.19
N CYS A 40 -3.24 -6.94 -7.91
CA CYS A 40 -3.29 -7.90 -6.81
C CYS A 40 -4.75 -8.26 -6.49
N PRO A 41 -5.04 -9.55 -6.17
CA PRO A 41 -6.42 -9.93 -5.78
C PRO A 41 -6.99 -9.12 -4.63
N SER A 42 -6.14 -8.63 -3.71
CA SER A 42 -6.59 -7.78 -2.61
C SER A 42 -7.23 -6.48 -3.09
N GLY A 43 -6.99 -6.09 -4.34
CA GLY A 43 -7.62 -4.90 -4.92
C GLY A 43 -9.14 -4.97 -4.87
N ARG A 44 -9.73 -6.15 -4.95
CA ARG A 44 -11.18 -6.34 -4.87
C ARG A 44 -11.75 -5.88 -3.53
N LYS A 45 -10.92 -5.86 -2.50
CA LYS A 45 -11.28 -5.41 -1.15
C LYS A 45 -10.70 -4.03 -0.83
N GLY A 46 -10.42 -3.24 -1.86
CA GLY A 46 -9.83 -1.92 -1.69
C GLY A 46 -8.36 -1.95 -1.34
N GLY A 47 -7.68 -3.07 -1.61
CA GLY A 47 -6.26 -3.23 -1.32
C GLY A 47 -5.97 -3.67 0.11
N GLU A 48 -6.99 -3.99 0.90
CA GLU A 48 -6.85 -4.33 2.31
C GLU A 48 -5.97 -5.55 2.54
N LEU A 49 -4.94 -5.40 3.38
CA LEU A 49 -4.03 -6.47 3.75
C LEU A 49 -4.33 -7.07 5.13
N GLY A 50 -5.22 -6.43 5.89
CA GLY A 50 -5.52 -6.86 7.25
C GLY A 50 -4.44 -6.43 8.23
N THR A 51 -4.38 -7.11 9.38
CA THR A 51 -3.42 -6.81 10.43
C THR A 51 -2.27 -7.81 10.37
N PHE A 52 -1.05 -7.33 10.48
CA PHE A 52 0.15 -8.19 10.42
C PHE A 52 1.27 -7.61 11.27
N GLY A 53 2.24 -8.46 11.60
CA GLY A 53 3.43 -8.06 12.36
C GLY A 53 4.67 -7.99 11.48
N PRO A 54 5.80 -7.51 12.04
CA PRO A 54 7.07 -7.48 11.31
C PRO A 54 7.47 -8.88 10.85
N GLY A 55 8.02 -8.95 9.64
CA GLY A 55 8.49 -10.22 9.07
C GLY A 55 7.42 -11.04 8.36
N GLN A 56 6.16 -10.62 8.41
CA GLN A 56 5.08 -11.35 7.74
C GLN A 56 4.90 -10.92 6.29
N MET A 57 5.37 -9.74 5.94
CA MET A 57 5.33 -9.24 4.57
C MET A 57 6.74 -9.21 3.99
N VAL A 58 6.87 -8.91 2.70
CA VAL A 58 8.19 -8.76 2.09
C VAL A 58 8.93 -7.61 2.79
N LYS A 59 10.26 -7.70 2.78
CA LYS A 59 11.11 -6.75 3.48
C LYS A 59 10.82 -5.28 3.14
N GLU A 60 10.57 -5.00 1.88
CA GLU A 60 10.29 -3.65 1.40
C GLU A 60 9.02 -3.09 2.05
N PHE A 61 8.01 -3.94 2.24
CA PHE A 61 6.77 -3.55 2.92
C PHE A 61 7.01 -3.30 4.39
N ASP A 62 7.76 -4.19 5.05
CA ASP A 62 8.07 -4.05 6.47
C ASP A 62 8.71 -2.69 6.75
N GLU A 63 9.70 -2.31 5.96
CA GLU A 63 10.40 -1.05 6.16
C GLU A 63 9.47 0.14 6.05
N VAL A 64 8.59 0.13 5.05
CA VAL A 64 7.66 1.24 4.82
C VAL A 64 6.55 1.26 5.87
N VAL A 65 5.97 0.11 6.17
CA VAL A 65 4.82 0.01 7.08
C VAL A 65 5.21 0.38 8.51
N PHE A 66 6.36 -0.09 8.97
CA PHE A 66 6.75 0.11 10.36
C PHE A 66 7.57 1.38 10.60
N ASN A 67 7.91 2.12 9.54
CA ASN A 67 8.65 3.38 9.66
C ASN A 67 7.92 4.59 9.05
N GLY A 68 6.94 4.35 8.15
CA GLY A 68 6.22 5.42 7.48
C GLY A 68 5.10 6.01 8.33
N GLU A 69 4.59 7.14 7.89
CA GLU A 69 3.47 7.79 8.57
C GLU A 69 2.17 7.03 8.30
N ILE A 70 1.31 6.97 9.32
CA ILE A 70 -0.03 6.39 9.13
C ILE A 70 -0.95 7.38 8.44
N ASN A 71 -1.97 6.86 7.77
CA ASN A 71 -2.97 7.64 7.03
C ASN A 71 -2.37 8.50 5.92
N THR A 72 -1.22 8.09 5.39
CA THR A 72 -0.54 8.79 4.30
C THR A 72 -0.22 7.76 3.21
N VAL A 73 -0.44 8.12 1.95
CA VAL A 73 -0.08 7.22 0.84
C VAL A 73 1.44 7.24 0.68
N LEU A 74 2.04 6.05 0.71
CA LEU A 74 3.50 5.86 0.66
C LEU A 74 3.90 5.09 -0.60
N GLY A 75 5.04 5.42 -1.15
CA GLY A 75 5.55 4.76 -2.34
C GLY A 75 5.96 5.76 -3.42
N PRO A 76 6.31 5.29 -4.61
CA PRO A 76 6.29 3.89 -5.06
C PRO A 76 7.29 3.00 -4.32
N VAL A 77 6.86 1.80 -3.99
CA VAL A 77 7.73 0.79 -3.37
C VAL A 77 7.92 -0.34 -4.38
N LYS A 78 9.16 -0.56 -4.80
CA LYS A 78 9.46 -1.61 -5.77
C LYS A 78 9.67 -2.95 -5.07
N THR A 79 8.99 -3.99 -5.57
CA THR A 79 9.20 -5.37 -5.12
C THR A 79 9.36 -6.26 -6.35
N GLN A 80 9.57 -7.54 -6.13
CA GLN A 80 9.66 -8.50 -7.24
C GLN A 80 8.36 -8.61 -8.05
N PHE A 81 7.24 -8.13 -7.49
CA PHE A 81 5.93 -8.19 -8.15
C PHE A 81 5.61 -6.95 -8.97
N GLY A 82 6.31 -5.84 -8.76
CA GLY A 82 6.06 -4.59 -9.44
C GLY A 82 6.22 -3.40 -8.51
N TYR A 83 5.35 -2.41 -8.68
CA TYR A 83 5.39 -1.19 -7.89
C TYR A 83 4.13 -1.09 -7.05
N HIS A 84 4.29 -0.70 -5.79
CA HIS A 84 3.19 -0.65 -4.83
C HIS A 84 3.01 0.76 -4.27
N LEU A 85 1.76 1.12 -4.04
CA LEU A 85 1.41 2.20 -3.12
C LEU A 85 0.92 1.55 -1.85
N LEU A 86 1.28 2.11 -0.71
CA LEU A 86 0.91 1.59 0.60
C LEU A 86 0.27 2.70 1.42
N GLU A 87 -0.72 2.35 2.22
CA GLU A 87 -1.26 3.25 3.22
C GLU A 87 -1.42 2.48 4.52
N VAL A 88 -0.72 2.90 5.55
CA VAL A 88 -0.86 2.30 6.88
C VAL A 88 -2.05 2.96 7.55
N THR A 89 -3.07 2.17 7.86
CA THR A 89 -4.29 2.68 8.46
C THR A 89 -4.23 2.70 9.98
N SER A 90 -3.45 1.81 10.57
CA SER A 90 -3.19 1.81 12.01
C SER A 90 -1.88 1.10 12.31
N ARG A 91 -1.27 1.45 13.42
CA ARG A 91 -0.03 0.80 13.87
C ARG A 91 0.05 0.83 15.39
N GLU A 92 0.35 -0.33 15.96
CA GLU A 92 0.65 -0.50 17.39
C GLU A 92 2.11 -0.86 17.54
N ASP A 93 2.77 -0.25 18.48
CA ASP A 93 4.16 -0.58 18.82
C ASP A 93 4.27 -1.49 20.04
#